data_5d8beeb18574942f20019ecc53813320
#
_entry.id   5d8beeb18574942f20019ecc53813320
#
_cell.length_a   1.000
_cell.length_b   1.000
_cell.length_c   1.000
_cell.angle_alpha   90.00
_cell.angle_beta   90.00
_cell.angle_gamma   90.00
#
_symmetry.space_group_name_H-M   'P 1'
#
loop_
_entity.id
_entity.type
_entity.pdbx_description
1 polymer ?
#
loop_
_entity_poly.entity_id
_entity_poly.type
_entity_poly.pdbx_seq_one_letter_code
_entity_poly.pdbx_strand_id
1 'polypeptide(L)'
;VKSLVQVTASGAADWWGQEQDGIRAVLAEHFGAELAGSELPESPDPAALRARLRAVAPRLCALTDRVRAEFDDGACAVLVPRVGVAGVEVDQQRVALYTLASVLGDVIANHPETAAVWDVRDRGRVSPNHQSHSESSAAAGYHTDAGYLRIPPRFFLLYAAKAAACGGGASLIRDGRMLKNQLADTEKGRAAIEALSQVLPRRVPKQYDYVAFLEQDGWQYSRILGDKPMWRWGKKNTSIAVRANPEYSTPQVWEAIATVSALLKNGPGEFRPALPTDGVLIIDNHIALHGRTEFQDSSRHLFRIRFHDPADPER
;
A
#
# COMPACT_ATOMS: atom_id res chain seq x y z
N VAL A 1 -20.71 -6.52 0.94
CA VAL A 1 -19.33 -6.20 0.52
C VAL A 1 -18.38 -6.79 1.55
N LYS A 2 -17.52 -7.72 1.12
CA LYS A 2 -16.41 -8.21 1.95
C LYS A 2 -15.35 -7.11 2.03
N SER A 3 -15.08 -6.58 3.20
CA SER A 3 -14.09 -5.50 3.31
C SER A 3 -12.71 -6.00 3.77
N LEU A 4 -12.66 -6.77 4.85
CA LEU A 4 -11.43 -7.41 5.35
C LEU A 4 -11.66 -8.91 5.45
N VAL A 5 -10.76 -9.69 4.85
CA VAL A 5 -10.80 -11.16 4.88
C VAL A 5 -9.51 -11.72 5.45
N GLN A 6 -9.62 -12.80 6.19
CA GLN A 6 -8.47 -13.55 6.69
C GLN A 6 -8.31 -14.84 5.89
N VAL A 7 -7.13 -15.03 5.29
CA VAL A 7 -6.75 -16.25 4.58
C VAL A 7 -5.72 -17.01 5.42
N THR A 8 -6.04 -18.23 5.81
CA THR A 8 -5.07 -19.10 6.51
C THR A 8 -4.15 -19.79 5.50
N ALA A 9 -2.87 -19.79 5.77
CA ALA A 9 -1.87 -20.47 4.93
C ALA A 9 -1.86 -22.00 5.16
N SER A 10 -3.03 -22.64 5.38
CA SER A 10 -3.10 -24.08 5.60
C SER A 10 -2.47 -24.85 4.44
N GLY A 11 -1.42 -25.63 4.73
CA GLY A 11 -0.63 -26.39 3.74
C GLY A 11 0.46 -25.59 3.00
N ALA A 12 0.46 -24.26 3.07
CA ALA A 12 1.47 -23.41 2.44
C ALA A 12 2.39 -22.69 3.46
N ALA A 13 2.22 -22.92 4.76
CA ALA A 13 2.98 -22.21 5.81
C ALA A 13 4.48 -22.49 5.81
N ASP A 14 4.95 -23.48 5.05
CA ASP A 14 6.36 -23.88 4.92
C ASP A 14 6.85 -23.80 3.46
N TRP A 15 6.22 -22.94 2.66
CA TRP A 15 6.57 -22.81 1.24
C TRP A 15 8.04 -22.37 1.06
N TRP A 16 8.50 -21.43 1.89
CA TRP A 16 9.86 -20.90 1.77
C TRP A 16 10.90 -21.99 1.96
N GLY A 17 10.80 -22.78 3.04
CA GLY A 17 11.75 -23.86 3.32
C GLY A 17 11.85 -24.90 2.21
N GLN A 18 10.80 -25.10 1.42
CA GLN A 18 10.75 -26.10 0.37
C GLN A 18 11.03 -25.58 -1.04
N GLU A 19 10.81 -24.29 -1.29
CA GLU A 19 10.84 -23.70 -2.62
C GLU A 19 11.98 -22.68 -2.81
N GLN A 20 12.68 -22.28 -1.73
CA GLN A 20 13.67 -21.20 -1.76
C GLN A 20 14.80 -21.41 -2.77
N ASP A 21 15.27 -22.63 -2.98
CA ASP A 21 16.41 -22.88 -3.89
C ASP A 21 16.00 -22.64 -5.35
N GLY A 22 14.81 -23.12 -5.75
CA GLY A 22 14.24 -22.85 -7.08
C GLY A 22 13.97 -21.36 -7.29
N ILE A 23 13.41 -20.71 -6.27
CA ILE A 23 13.14 -19.26 -6.30
C ILE A 23 14.45 -18.47 -6.47
N ARG A 24 15.48 -18.77 -5.69
CA ARG A 24 16.79 -18.12 -5.77
C ARG A 24 17.45 -18.30 -7.13
N ALA A 25 17.35 -19.51 -7.70
CA ALA A 25 17.85 -19.76 -9.04
C ALA A 25 17.17 -18.88 -10.09
N VAL A 26 15.82 -18.79 -10.03
CA VAL A 26 15.05 -17.90 -10.94
C VAL A 26 15.45 -16.45 -10.79
N LEU A 27 15.58 -15.95 -9.54
CA LEU A 27 15.96 -14.56 -9.29
C LEU A 27 17.40 -14.27 -9.73
N ALA A 28 18.35 -15.19 -9.49
CA ALA A 28 19.74 -15.06 -9.91
C ALA A 28 19.88 -14.99 -11.44
N GLU A 29 19.11 -15.80 -12.16
CA GLU A 29 19.09 -15.74 -13.63
C GLU A 29 18.40 -14.48 -14.15
N HIS A 30 17.40 -13.96 -13.44
CA HIS A 30 16.63 -12.79 -13.87
C HIS A 30 17.37 -11.47 -13.61
N PHE A 31 18.02 -11.34 -12.45
CA PHE A 31 18.70 -10.12 -12.01
C PHE A 31 20.23 -10.19 -12.04
N GLY A 32 20.79 -11.37 -12.23
CA GLY A 32 22.21 -11.64 -12.03
C GLY A 32 22.49 -12.11 -10.59
N ALA A 33 23.54 -12.93 -10.44
CA ALA A 33 23.88 -13.59 -9.18
C ALA A 33 24.17 -12.59 -8.03
N GLU A 34 24.75 -11.43 -8.33
CA GLU A 34 25.09 -10.39 -7.35
C GLU A 34 23.83 -9.71 -6.77
N LEU A 35 22.75 -9.63 -7.54
CA LEU A 35 21.47 -9.01 -7.13
C LEU A 35 20.51 -10.02 -6.48
N ALA A 36 20.85 -11.29 -6.41
CA ALA A 36 20.02 -12.30 -5.72
C ALA A 36 19.99 -12.12 -4.18
N GLY A 37 20.62 -11.04 -3.66
CA GLY A 37 20.56 -10.59 -2.28
C GLY A 37 19.28 -9.84 -1.95
N SER A 38 19.34 -9.01 -0.89
CA SER A 38 18.18 -8.34 -0.29
C SER A 38 17.67 -7.11 -1.02
N GLU A 39 18.43 -6.56 -1.98
CA GLU A 39 18.15 -5.29 -2.66
C GLU A 39 17.59 -5.47 -4.07
N LEU A 40 16.57 -6.32 -4.20
CA LEU A 40 15.92 -6.57 -5.48
C LEU A 40 15.19 -5.32 -6.01
N PRO A 41 15.51 -4.88 -7.26
CA PRO A 41 14.88 -3.73 -7.90
C PRO A 41 13.53 -4.09 -8.54
N GLU A 42 12.95 -3.15 -9.26
CA GLU A 42 11.85 -3.47 -10.19
C GLU A 42 12.34 -4.45 -11.25
N SER A 43 11.46 -5.38 -11.61
CA SER A 43 11.77 -6.30 -12.71
C SER A 43 11.64 -5.59 -14.06
N PRO A 44 12.62 -5.74 -14.96
CA PRO A 44 12.51 -5.24 -16.35
C PRO A 44 11.44 -6.00 -17.16
N ASP A 45 11.13 -7.25 -16.76
CA ASP A 45 10.07 -8.08 -17.34
C ASP A 45 9.33 -8.81 -16.20
N PRO A 46 8.35 -8.13 -15.56
CA PRO A 46 7.61 -8.72 -14.45
C PRO A 46 6.74 -9.91 -14.86
N ALA A 47 6.28 -9.97 -16.11
CA ALA A 47 5.46 -11.08 -16.59
C ALA A 47 6.30 -12.36 -16.73
N ALA A 48 7.48 -12.27 -17.33
CA ALA A 48 8.40 -13.40 -17.44
C ALA A 48 8.88 -13.86 -16.06
N LEU A 49 9.23 -12.92 -15.17
CA LEU A 49 9.61 -13.26 -13.79
C LEU A 49 8.50 -14.03 -13.08
N ARG A 50 7.27 -13.53 -13.14
CA ARG A 50 6.10 -14.17 -12.52
C ARG A 50 5.85 -15.56 -13.06
N ALA A 51 5.91 -15.75 -14.39
CA ALA A 51 5.72 -17.06 -15.00
C ALA A 51 6.76 -18.08 -14.51
N ARG A 52 8.03 -17.68 -14.40
CA ARG A 52 9.12 -18.54 -13.92
C ARG A 52 8.98 -18.84 -12.43
N LEU A 53 8.66 -17.85 -11.60
CA LEU A 53 8.41 -18.06 -10.17
C LEU A 53 7.24 -19.01 -9.94
N ARG A 54 6.16 -18.87 -10.70
CA ARG A 54 5.00 -19.78 -10.61
C ARG A 54 5.34 -21.22 -10.98
N ALA A 55 6.32 -21.44 -11.86
CA ALA A 55 6.76 -22.78 -12.23
C ALA A 55 7.55 -23.50 -11.12
N VAL A 56 8.26 -22.76 -10.26
CA VAL A 56 9.14 -23.33 -9.22
C VAL A 56 8.56 -23.22 -7.80
N ALA A 57 7.47 -22.47 -7.60
CA ALA A 57 6.89 -22.18 -6.29
C ALA A 57 5.39 -22.52 -6.20
N PRO A 58 4.97 -23.78 -6.39
CA PRO A 58 3.56 -24.16 -6.43
C PRO A 58 2.81 -23.92 -5.10
N ARG A 59 3.49 -24.04 -3.95
CA ARG A 59 2.86 -23.78 -2.63
C ARG A 59 2.62 -22.30 -2.42
N LEU A 60 3.60 -21.47 -2.79
CA LEU A 60 3.41 -20.01 -2.80
C LEU A 60 2.28 -19.63 -3.76
N CYS A 61 2.21 -20.23 -4.94
CA CYS A 61 1.12 -20.00 -5.89
C CYS A 61 -0.23 -20.34 -5.29
N ALA A 62 -0.38 -21.47 -4.62
CA ALA A 62 -1.62 -21.86 -3.96
C ALA A 62 -2.06 -20.84 -2.90
N LEU A 63 -1.13 -20.21 -2.17
CA LEU A 63 -1.42 -19.15 -1.22
C LEU A 63 -1.86 -17.87 -1.96
N THR A 64 -1.09 -17.44 -2.95
CA THR A 64 -1.35 -16.19 -3.68
C THR A 64 -2.62 -16.26 -4.53
N ASP A 65 -2.96 -17.41 -5.09
CA ASP A 65 -4.20 -17.62 -5.84
C ASP A 65 -5.42 -17.48 -4.91
N ARG A 66 -5.34 -17.96 -3.66
CA ARG A 66 -6.39 -17.75 -2.66
C ARG A 66 -6.51 -16.27 -2.25
N VAL A 67 -5.39 -15.59 -2.06
CA VAL A 67 -5.39 -14.13 -1.79
C VAL A 67 -6.03 -13.38 -2.96
N ARG A 68 -5.68 -13.75 -4.19
CA ARG A 68 -6.23 -13.14 -5.39
C ARG A 68 -7.74 -13.34 -5.49
N ALA A 69 -8.22 -14.56 -5.24
CA ALA A 69 -9.64 -14.87 -5.25
C ALA A 69 -10.45 -13.99 -4.28
N GLU A 70 -9.91 -13.64 -3.11
CA GLU A 70 -10.59 -12.76 -2.17
C GLU A 70 -10.69 -11.32 -2.70
N PHE A 71 -9.66 -10.81 -3.38
CA PHE A 71 -9.73 -9.49 -4.03
C PHE A 71 -10.71 -9.49 -5.20
N ASP A 72 -10.74 -10.56 -6.00
CA ASP A 72 -11.68 -10.73 -7.12
C ASP A 72 -13.14 -10.83 -6.60
N ASP A 73 -13.36 -11.38 -5.41
CA ASP A 73 -14.65 -11.42 -4.69
C ASP A 73 -14.94 -10.11 -3.92
N GLY A 74 -14.10 -9.10 -4.09
CA GLY A 74 -14.35 -7.72 -3.65
C GLY A 74 -13.81 -7.38 -2.25
N ALA A 75 -12.87 -8.13 -1.67
CA ALA A 75 -12.17 -7.68 -0.48
C ALA A 75 -11.37 -6.40 -0.75
N CYS A 76 -11.33 -5.46 0.19
CA CYS A 76 -10.44 -4.30 0.11
C CYS A 76 -9.11 -4.54 0.83
N ALA A 77 -9.05 -5.56 1.67
CA ALA A 77 -7.84 -5.99 2.36
C ALA A 77 -7.90 -7.48 2.67
N VAL A 78 -6.74 -8.13 2.61
CA VAL A 78 -6.57 -9.56 2.96
C VAL A 78 -5.45 -9.69 3.99
N LEU A 79 -5.75 -10.35 5.10
CA LEU A 79 -4.79 -10.70 6.15
C LEU A 79 -4.40 -12.17 6.02
N VAL A 80 -3.12 -12.45 5.87
CA VAL A 80 -2.53 -13.78 6.05
C VAL A 80 -1.78 -13.78 7.39
N PRO A 81 -2.30 -14.39 8.46
CA PRO A 81 -1.74 -14.26 9.80
C PRO A 81 -0.35 -14.87 9.96
N ARG A 82 0.01 -15.79 9.07
CA ARG A 82 1.30 -16.46 9.06
C ARG A 82 1.68 -16.85 7.63
N VAL A 83 2.82 -16.36 7.15
CA VAL A 83 3.35 -16.69 5.82
C VAL A 83 4.52 -17.68 5.85
N GLY A 84 5.09 -17.98 7.02
CA GLY A 84 6.09 -19.02 7.20
C GLY A 84 7.51 -18.60 6.85
N VAL A 85 7.83 -17.31 6.99
CA VAL A 85 9.19 -16.78 6.78
C VAL A 85 9.79 -16.19 8.06
N ALA A 86 9.12 -16.34 9.20
CA ALA A 86 9.71 -15.99 10.50
C ALA A 86 10.88 -16.92 10.84
N GLY A 87 11.92 -16.36 11.45
CA GLY A 87 13.08 -17.14 11.89
C GLY A 87 14.15 -17.36 10.82
N VAL A 88 13.92 -16.95 9.55
CA VAL A 88 15.00 -16.86 8.57
C VAL A 88 15.66 -15.47 8.64
N GLU A 89 16.88 -15.38 8.12
CA GLU A 89 17.64 -14.12 8.07
C GLU A 89 16.86 -13.02 7.37
N VAL A 90 17.06 -11.77 7.78
CA VAL A 90 16.31 -10.59 7.29
C VAL A 90 16.37 -10.47 5.77
N ASP A 91 17.54 -10.72 5.17
CA ASP A 91 17.70 -10.66 3.73
C ASP A 91 16.90 -11.75 3.01
N GLN A 92 16.81 -12.92 3.61
CA GLN A 92 15.97 -14.02 3.09
C GLN A 92 14.48 -13.66 3.21
N GLN A 93 14.06 -13.01 4.30
CA GLN A 93 12.70 -12.50 4.42
C GLN A 93 12.37 -11.50 3.29
N ARG A 94 13.31 -10.59 2.97
CA ARG A 94 13.14 -9.63 1.86
C ARG A 94 12.95 -10.35 0.52
N VAL A 95 13.79 -11.34 0.21
CA VAL A 95 13.69 -12.16 -1.01
C VAL A 95 12.35 -12.90 -1.06
N ALA A 96 11.94 -13.54 0.04
CA ALA A 96 10.66 -14.23 0.12
C ALA A 96 9.47 -13.30 -0.12
N LEU A 97 9.47 -12.12 0.50
CA LEU A 97 8.39 -11.15 0.35
C LEU A 97 8.36 -10.52 -1.05
N TYR A 98 9.53 -10.25 -1.63
CA TYR A 98 9.63 -9.83 -3.02
C TYR A 98 9.01 -10.86 -3.96
N THR A 99 9.34 -12.14 -3.75
CA THR A 99 8.79 -13.25 -4.53
C THR A 99 7.27 -13.35 -4.39
N LEU A 100 6.76 -13.26 -3.16
CA LEU A 100 5.32 -13.25 -2.90
C LEU A 100 4.61 -12.11 -3.64
N ALA A 101 5.17 -10.90 -3.58
CA ALA A 101 4.62 -9.75 -4.30
C ALA A 101 4.70 -9.91 -5.82
N SER A 102 5.81 -10.45 -6.36
CA SER A 102 6.02 -10.68 -7.79
C SER A 102 5.08 -11.75 -8.37
N VAL A 103 4.68 -12.73 -7.56
CA VAL A 103 3.66 -13.72 -7.97
C VAL A 103 2.26 -13.09 -7.99
N LEU A 104 1.96 -12.14 -7.09
CA LEU A 104 0.70 -11.42 -7.03
C LEU A 104 0.57 -10.34 -8.10
N GLY A 105 1.66 -9.64 -8.41
CA GLY A 105 1.60 -8.48 -9.30
C GLY A 105 2.96 -8.00 -9.80
N ASP A 106 2.98 -6.82 -10.40
CA ASP A 106 4.20 -6.19 -10.90
C ASP A 106 4.75 -5.27 -9.83
N VAL A 107 5.82 -5.72 -9.19
CA VAL A 107 6.49 -5.01 -8.10
C VAL A 107 7.07 -3.70 -8.60
N ILE A 108 6.87 -2.63 -7.83
CA ILE A 108 7.46 -1.32 -8.06
C ILE A 108 8.36 -0.90 -6.91
N ALA A 109 9.47 -0.26 -7.22
CA ALA A 109 10.35 0.32 -6.20
C ALA A 109 9.73 1.57 -5.56
N ASN A 110 10.15 1.89 -4.35
CA ASN A 110 9.74 3.15 -3.71
C ASN A 110 10.49 4.36 -4.30
N HIS A 111 11.65 4.10 -4.89
CA HIS A 111 12.53 5.04 -5.58
C HIS A 111 13.32 4.25 -6.64
N PRO A 112 13.62 4.80 -7.85
CA PRO A 112 14.35 4.07 -8.91
C PRO A 112 15.70 3.49 -8.48
N GLU A 113 16.35 4.14 -7.51
CA GLU A 113 17.65 3.73 -6.98
C GLU A 113 17.55 2.90 -5.69
N THR A 114 16.35 2.48 -5.28
CA THR A 114 16.16 1.73 -4.03
C THR A 114 15.53 0.37 -4.29
N ALA A 115 15.78 -0.55 -3.35
CA ALA A 115 15.10 -1.83 -3.34
C ALA A 115 13.57 -1.68 -3.26
N ALA A 116 12.87 -2.60 -3.88
CA ALA A 116 11.42 -2.65 -3.84
C ALA A 116 10.86 -2.96 -2.44
N VAL A 117 11.64 -3.65 -1.62
CA VAL A 117 11.28 -3.98 -0.23
C VAL A 117 11.71 -2.85 0.70
N TRP A 118 10.76 -2.12 1.23
CA TRP A 118 10.98 -0.94 2.06
C TRP A 118 10.81 -1.26 3.56
N ASP A 119 11.77 -0.80 4.39
CA ASP A 119 11.68 -0.87 5.85
C ASP A 119 10.69 0.15 6.40
N VAL A 120 9.74 -0.33 7.19
CA VAL A 120 8.78 0.49 7.94
C VAL A 120 9.07 0.32 9.43
N ARG A 121 9.88 1.22 9.98
CA ARG A 121 10.27 1.22 11.40
C ARG A 121 10.56 2.64 11.88
N ASP A 122 10.47 2.87 13.17
CA ASP A 122 10.89 4.13 13.75
C ASP A 122 12.41 4.27 13.64
N ARG A 123 12.86 5.35 13.00
CA ARG A 123 14.28 5.69 12.85
C ARG A 123 14.68 6.88 13.72
N GLY A 124 13.78 7.32 14.63
CA GLY A 124 14.01 8.49 15.47
C GLY A 124 14.16 9.80 14.70
N ARG A 125 13.85 9.79 13.39
CA ARG A 125 13.98 10.98 12.53
C ARG A 125 12.73 11.83 12.62
N VAL A 126 12.74 12.80 13.53
CA VAL A 126 11.72 13.84 13.59
C VAL A 126 12.25 15.04 12.81
N SER A 127 11.97 15.09 11.51
CA SER A 127 12.18 16.32 10.73
C SER A 127 10.83 16.87 10.30
N PRO A 128 10.52 18.14 10.58
CA PRO A 128 9.29 18.77 10.12
C PRO A 128 9.09 18.72 8.60
N ASN A 129 10.20 18.60 7.85
CA ASN A 129 10.21 18.59 6.38
C ASN A 129 10.29 17.20 5.75
N HIS A 130 10.61 16.15 6.52
CA HIS A 130 10.85 14.78 6.03
C HIS A 130 10.12 13.72 6.85
N GLN A 131 8.89 13.97 7.27
CA GLN A 131 8.08 12.93 7.92
C GLN A 131 7.52 11.97 6.88
N SER A 132 8.32 10.97 6.54
CA SER A 132 7.75 9.72 6.01
C SER A 132 7.08 8.99 7.18
N HIS A 133 5.78 8.71 7.05
CA HIS A 133 5.05 7.93 8.05
C HIS A 133 5.68 6.54 8.27
N SER A 134 6.44 6.04 7.28
CA SER A 134 7.15 4.77 7.37
C SER A 134 8.38 4.80 8.28
N GLU A 135 8.89 5.98 8.65
CA GLU A 135 10.12 6.15 9.43
C GLU A 135 9.91 6.80 10.81
N SER A 136 8.65 6.90 11.24
CA SER A 136 8.30 7.49 12.53
C SER A 136 7.30 6.63 13.29
N SER A 137 7.29 6.77 14.64
CA SER A 137 6.32 6.14 15.53
C SER A 137 4.98 6.89 15.61
N ALA A 138 4.89 8.11 15.07
CA ALA A 138 3.69 8.92 15.10
C ALA A 138 2.52 8.27 14.34
N ALA A 139 1.30 8.60 14.75
CA ALA A 139 0.11 8.16 14.04
C ALA A 139 0.11 8.63 12.58
N ALA A 140 -0.26 7.75 11.67
CA ALA A 140 -0.52 8.08 10.28
C ALA A 140 -2.04 8.20 10.06
N GLY A 141 -2.52 9.40 9.71
CA GLY A 141 -3.91 9.59 9.36
C GLY A 141 -4.29 8.82 8.10
N TYR A 142 -5.60 8.65 7.87
CA TYR A 142 -6.08 7.96 6.67
C TYR A 142 -5.56 8.58 5.38
N HIS A 143 -5.04 7.74 4.50
CA HIS A 143 -4.53 8.12 3.18
C HIS A 143 -4.55 6.91 2.23
N THR A 144 -4.28 7.18 0.97
CA THR A 144 -3.89 6.19 -0.03
C THR A 144 -2.42 6.41 -0.39
N ASP A 145 -1.68 5.31 -0.61
CA ASP A 145 -0.27 5.37 -0.96
C ASP A 145 -0.07 5.92 -2.39
N ALA A 146 0.95 6.76 -2.54
CA ALA A 146 1.42 7.25 -3.84
C ALA A 146 0.32 7.86 -4.75
N GLY A 147 -0.74 8.44 -4.16
CA GLY A 147 -1.85 9.05 -4.89
C GLY A 147 -1.45 10.21 -5.83
N TYR A 148 -0.18 10.64 -5.78
CA TYR A 148 0.43 11.65 -6.66
C TYR A 148 1.02 11.03 -7.95
N LEU A 149 1.16 9.72 -8.03
CA LEU A 149 1.59 9.08 -9.27
C LEU A 149 0.47 9.14 -10.31
N ARG A 150 0.85 9.14 -11.60
CA ARG A 150 -0.11 9.06 -12.70
C ARG A 150 -1.00 7.83 -12.54
N ILE A 151 -0.37 6.69 -12.27
CA ILE A 151 -1.02 5.43 -11.95
C ILE A 151 -0.50 5.01 -10.57
N PRO A 152 -1.28 5.20 -9.49
CA PRO A 152 -0.91 4.70 -8.17
C PRO A 152 -0.84 3.18 -8.17
N PRO A 153 0.06 2.57 -7.38
CA PRO A 153 0.05 1.12 -7.20
C PRO A 153 -1.31 0.66 -6.69
N ARG A 154 -1.88 -0.36 -7.33
CA ARG A 154 -3.16 -0.89 -6.88
C ARG A 154 -3.04 -1.57 -5.54
N PHE A 155 -1.96 -2.33 -5.33
CA PHE A 155 -1.76 -3.08 -4.10
C PHE A 155 -0.48 -2.66 -3.37
N PHE A 156 -0.51 -2.82 -2.07
CA PHE A 156 0.70 -2.94 -1.28
C PHE A 156 0.52 -4.01 -0.22
N LEU A 157 1.63 -4.62 0.18
CA LEU A 157 1.68 -5.53 1.31
C LEU A 157 2.49 -4.93 2.46
N LEU A 158 2.08 -5.26 3.69
CA LEU A 158 2.83 -5.04 4.92
C LEU A 158 3.10 -6.40 5.56
N TYR A 159 4.35 -6.76 5.73
CA TYR A 159 4.77 -7.94 6.49
C TYR A 159 5.31 -7.52 7.84
N ALA A 160 4.92 -8.17 8.91
CA ALA A 160 5.47 -7.92 10.23
C ALA A 160 6.65 -8.85 10.52
N ALA A 161 7.87 -8.38 10.28
CA ALA A 161 9.07 -9.04 10.75
C ALA A 161 9.10 -9.06 12.29
N LYS A 162 8.60 -7.97 12.91
CA LYS A 162 8.35 -7.87 14.34
C LYS A 162 7.14 -6.97 14.60
N ALA A 163 6.09 -7.54 15.15
CA ALA A 163 4.92 -6.77 15.59
C ALA A 163 5.25 -5.94 16.85
N ALA A 164 4.52 -4.83 17.07
CA ALA A 164 4.68 -4.03 18.27
C ALA A 164 4.19 -4.78 19.51
N ALA A 165 5.04 -4.88 20.54
CA ALA A 165 4.67 -5.50 21.82
C ALA A 165 3.77 -4.59 22.68
N CYS A 166 3.77 -3.27 22.44
CA CYS A 166 2.99 -2.29 23.19
C CYS A 166 1.51 -2.22 22.82
N GLY A 167 1.04 -3.02 21.85
CA GLY A 167 -0.33 -2.94 21.31
C GLY A 167 -0.62 -1.72 20.42
N GLY A 168 0.37 -0.80 20.25
CA GLY A 168 0.29 0.33 19.31
C GLY A 168 0.69 -0.04 17.88
N GLY A 169 0.65 0.93 16.96
CA GLY A 169 1.02 0.73 15.56
C GLY A 169 0.02 -0.14 14.77
N ALA A 170 -1.21 -0.25 15.26
CA ALA A 170 -2.27 -0.99 14.60
C ALA A 170 -2.60 -0.36 13.24
N SER A 171 -2.75 -1.18 12.22
CA SER A 171 -3.24 -0.73 10.92
C SER A 171 -4.72 -0.37 11.04
N LEU A 172 -5.09 0.77 10.44
CA LEU A 172 -6.46 1.25 10.34
C LEU A 172 -6.88 1.15 8.88
N ILE A 173 -8.03 0.56 8.61
CA ILE A 173 -8.55 0.37 7.24
C ILE A 173 -9.99 0.86 7.16
N ARG A 174 -10.29 1.58 6.12
CA ARG A 174 -11.64 2.00 5.71
C ARG A 174 -11.89 1.58 4.27
N ASP A 175 -12.96 0.86 4.04
CA ASP A 175 -13.42 0.59 2.67
C ASP A 175 -14.00 1.89 2.07
N GLY A 176 -13.34 2.40 1.04
CA GLY A 176 -13.74 3.63 0.38
C GLY A 176 -15.09 3.55 -0.34
N ARG A 177 -15.56 2.34 -0.70
CA ARG A 177 -16.89 2.12 -1.28
C ARG A 177 -17.95 2.34 -0.21
N MET A 178 -17.75 1.79 0.99
CA MET A 178 -18.63 2.06 2.13
C MET A 178 -18.62 3.53 2.52
N LEU A 179 -17.44 4.15 2.53
CA LEU A 179 -17.27 5.58 2.79
C LEU A 179 -18.04 6.43 1.77
N LYS A 180 -17.96 6.10 0.49
CA LYS A 180 -18.70 6.79 -0.58
C LYS A 180 -20.22 6.64 -0.40
N ASN A 181 -20.70 5.45 -0.02
CA ASN A 181 -22.13 5.23 0.27
C ASN A 181 -22.58 6.09 1.47
N GLN A 182 -21.81 6.08 2.56
CA GLN A 182 -22.11 6.92 3.75
C GLN A 182 -22.15 8.42 3.41
N LEU A 183 -21.29 8.90 2.52
CA LEU A 183 -21.34 10.27 2.01
C LEU A 183 -22.63 10.50 1.20
N ALA A 184 -22.99 9.56 0.34
CA ALA A 184 -24.19 9.69 -0.51
C ALA A 184 -25.51 9.76 0.29
N ASP A 185 -25.55 9.27 1.52
CA ASP A 185 -26.74 9.28 2.39
C ASP A 185 -27.11 10.69 2.89
N THR A 186 -26.22 11.67 2.76
CA THR A 186 -26.46 13.04 3.23
C THR A 186 -26.27 14.07 2.12
N GLU A 187 -27.00 15.19 2.17
CA GLU A 187 -26.83 16.28 1.21
C GLU A 187 -25.39 16.84 1.21
N LYS A 188 -24.86 17.10 2.40
CA LYS A 188 -23.47 17.54 2.58
C LYS A 188 -22.45 16.54 2.03
N GLY A 189 -22.70 15.24 2.20
CA GLY A 189 -21.84 14.20 1.66
C GLY A 189 -21.92 14.10 0.13
N ARG A 190 -23.09 14.24 -0.47
CA ARG A 190 -23.23 14.30 -1.95
C ARG A 190 -22.48 15.49 -2.55
N ALA A 191 -22.60 16.68 -1.93
CA ALA A 191 -21.83 17.84 -2.33
C ALA A 191 -20.30 17.61 -2.20
N ALA A 192 -19.87 16.86 -1.16
CA ALA A 192 -18.47 16.49 -1.01
C ALA A 192 -18.00 15.52 -2.09
N ILE A 193 -18.81 14.54 -2.49
CA ILE A 193 -18.51 13.65 -3.63
C ILE A 193 -18.33 14.46 -4.91
N GLU A 194 -19.25 15.38 -5.20
CA GLU A 194 -19.18 16.22 -6.41
C GLU A 194 -17.89 17.07 -6.43
N ALA A 195 -17.59 17.77 -5.34
CA ALA A 195 -16.39 18.60 -5.24
C ALA A 195 -15.08 17.80 -5.38
N LEU A 196 -15.00 16.61 -4.78
CA LEU A 196 -13.80 15.77 -4.83
C LEU A 196 -13.69 14.91 -6.11
N SER A 197 -14.74 14.86 -6.92
CA SER A 197 -14.73 14.26 -8.26
C SER A 197 -14.22 15.21 -9.34
N GLN A 198 -13.99 16.48 -9.00
CA GLN A 198 -13.31 17.41 -9.89
C GLN A 198 -11.80 17.19 -9.88
N VAL A 199 -11.13 17.65 -10.91
CA VAL A 199 -9.65 17.65 -10.97
C VAL A 199 -9.14 18.72 -10.02
N LEU A 200 -8.32 18.31 -9.06
CA LEU A 200 -7.75 19.18 -8.02
C LEU A 200 -6.22 19.09 -8.01
N PRO A 201 -5.52 20.17 -7.65
CA PRO A 201 -4.08 20.16 -7.51
C PRO A 201 -3.65 19.32 -6.30
N ARG A 202 -2.49 18.67 -6.43
CA ARG A 202 -1.86 17.88 -5.39
C ARG A 202 -0.40 18.26 -5.24
N ARG A 203 0.03 18.35 -4.00
CA ARG A 203 1.46 18.45 -3.70
C ARG A 203 2.11 17.09 -3.85
N VAL A 204 3.18 17.03 -4.64
CA VAL A 204 4.11 15.91 -4.65
C VAL A 204 5.19 16.17 -3.59
N PRO A 205 5.47 15.23 -2.67
CA PRO A 205 6.62 15.39 -1.78
C PRO A 205 7.91 15.43 -2.59
N LYS A 206 8.84 16.32 -2.23
CA LYS A 206 10.09 16.58 -2.99
C LYS A 206 10.89 15.32 -3.32
N GLN A 207 10.89 14.33 -2.42
CA GLN A 207 11.59 13.06 -2.63
C GLN A 207 10.98 12.18 -3.74
N TYR A 208 9.85 12.60 -4.32
CA TYR A 208 9.14 11.87 -5.37
C TYR A 208 8.84 12.73 -6.60
N ASP A 209 9.44 13.93 -6.72
CA ASP A 209 9.22 14.83 -7.85
C ASP A 209 9.74 14.25 -9.17
N TYR A 210 10.73 13.37 -9.14
CA TYR A 210 11.30 12.66 -10.30
C TYR A 210 10.35 11.59 -10.90
N VAL A 211 9.39 11.05 -10.15
CA VAL A 211 8.39 10.05 -10.63
C VAL A 211 7.01 10.64 -10.84
N ALA A 212 6.81 11.87 -10.40
CA ALA A 212 5.54 12.56 -10.56
C ALA A 212 5.52 13.27 -11.91
N PHE A 213 4.45 13.06 -12.65
CA PHE A 213 4.14 13.91 -13.78
C PHE A 213 3.66 15.26 -13.24
N LEU A 214 4.63 16.13 -12.96
CA LEU A 214 4.34 17.50 -12.56
C LEU A 214 3.95 18.29 -13.82
N GLU A 215 2.90 19.06 -13.70
CA GLU A 215 2.59 20.08 -14.69
C GLU A 215 3.62 21.21 -14.63
N GLN A 216 3.60 22.14 -15.59
CA GLN A 216 4.59 23.22 -15.68
C GLN A 216 4.63 24.11 -14.42
N ASP A 217 3.55 24.15 -13.65
CA ASP A 217 3.44 24.90 -12.38
C ASP A 217 3.96 24.13 -11.16
N GLY A 218 4.46 22.90 -11.34
CA GLY A 218 5.01 22.06 -10.28
C GLY A 218 3.97 21.30 -9.45
N TRP A 219 2.71 21.27 -9.89
CA TRP A 219 1.64 20.51 -9.25
C TRP A 219 1.26 19.28 -10.08
N GLN A 220 0.74 18.27 -9.42
CA GLN A 220 0.08 17.14 -10.05
C GLN A 220 -1.43 17.33 -9.93
N TYR A 221 -2.15 17.10 -11.01
CA TYR A 221 -3.60 17.27 -11.07
C TYR A 221 -4.30 15.93 -11.23
N SER A 222 -5.27 15.67 -10.35
CA SER A 222 -6.09 14.46 -10.43
C SER A 222 -7.38 14.59 -9.62
N ARG A 223 -8.36 13.73 -9.91
CA ARG A 223 -9.54 13.58 -9.08
C ARG A 223 -9.18 12.84 -7.78
N ILE A 224 -9.73 13.27 -6.66
CA ILE A 224 -9.62 12.55 -5.38
C ILE A 224 -10.54 11.33 -5.39
N LEU A 225 -11.74 11.48 -5.96
CA LEU A 225 -12.66 10.40 -6.27
C LEU A 225 -12.67 10.22 -7.79
N GLY A 226 -12.07 9.12 -8.26
CA GLY A 226 -12.07 8.75 -9.67
C GLY A 226 -13.42 8.19 -10.14
N ASP A 227 -13.58 8.07 -11.46
CA ASP A 227 -14.77 7.45 -12.08
C ASP A 227 -14.87 5.96 -11.74
N LYS A 228 -13.74 5.25 -11.67
CA LYS A 228 -13.62 3.94 -11.05
C LYS A 228 -13.61 4.08 -9.53
N PRO A 229 -13.86 3.04 -8.75
CA PRO A 229 -13.74 3.08 -7.29
C PRO A 229 -12.26 3.27 -6.88
N MET A 230 -11.69 4.41 -7.21
CA MET A 230 -10.33 4.80 -6.89
C MET A 230 -10.35 6.04 -6.01
N TRP A 231 -9.73 5.92 -4.85
CA TRP A 231 -9.47 7.04 -3.96
C TRP A 231 -8.02 7.49 -4.10
N ARG A 232 -7.83 8.80 -4.16
CA ARG A 232 -6.50 9.43 -4.07
C ARG A 232 -6.47 10.36 -2.86
N TRP A 233 -6.75 9.81 -1.69
CA TRP A 233 -6.88 10.60 -0.47
C TRP A 233 -5.53 10.88 0.17
N GLY A 234 -5.25 12.16 0.41
CA GLY A 234 -4.06 12.64 1.11
C GLY A 234 -4.31 14.04 1.63
N LYS A 235 -5.07 14.17 2.74
CA LYS A 235 -5.53 15.45 3.29
C LYS A 235 -4.46 16.52 3.31
N LYS A 236 -3.26 16.22 3.85
CA LYS A 236 -2.17 17.21 3.99
C LYS A 236 -1.73 17.74 2.61
N ASN A 237 -1.43 16.86 1.69
CA ASN A 237 -0.92 17.21 0.36
C ASN A 237 -1.97 17.93 -0.50
N THR A 238 -3.23 17.49 -0.43
CA THR A 238 -4.35 18.16 -1.09
C THR A 238 -4.59 19.55 -0.49
N SER A 239 -4.65 19.69 0.84
CA SER A 239 -4.89 20.97 1.50
C SER A 239 -3.80 22.00 1.23
N ILE A 240 -2.53 21.56 1.14
CA ILE A 240 -1.41 22.46 0.79
C ILE A 240 -1.58 22.97 -0.65
N ALA A 241 -1.86 22.07 -1.59
CA ALA A 241 -2.00 22.42 -2.99
C ALA A 241 -3.21 23.32 -3.25
N VAL A 242 -4.38 22.95 -2.71
CA VAL A 242 -5.61 23.78 -2.83
C VAL A 242 -5.39 25.17 -2.26
N ARG A 243 -4.69 25.30 -1.12
CA ARG A 243 -4.42 26.62 -0.54
C ARG A 243 -3.48 27.47 -1.40
N ALA A 244 -2.54 26.83 -2.09
CA ALA A 244 -1.58 27.52 -2.96
C ALA A 244 -2.17 27.91 -4.32
N ASN A 245 -3.32 27.36 -4.69
CA ASN A 245 -4.00 27.59 -5.97
C ASN A 245 -5.40 28.16 -5.72
N PRO A 246 -5.56 29.51 -5.70
CA PRO A 246 -6.79 30.17 -5.27
C PRO A 246 -8.04 29.77 -6.07
N GLU A 247 -7.90 29.44 -7.35
CA GLU A 247 -8.98 28.99 -8.23
C GLU A 247 -9.64 27.67 -7.78
N TYR A 248 -8.89 26.82 -7.05
CA TYR A 248 -9.38 25.58 -6.44
C TYR A 248 -9.76 25.74 -4.96
N SER A 249 -9.40 26.88 -4.34
CA SER A 249 -9.60 27.14 -2.91
C SER A 249 -11.01 27.63 -2.60
N THR A 250 -12.00 26.91 -3.07
CA THR A 250 -13.42 27.26 -2.88
C THR A 250 -13.97 26.74 -1.55
N PRO A 251 -15.01 27.41 -0.97
CA PRO A 251 -15.69 26.90 0.23
C PRO A 251 -16.15 25.45 0.08
N GLN A 252 -16.64 25.07 -1.10
CA GLN A 252 -17.14 23.72 -1.40
C GLN A 252 -16.03 22.67 -1.28
N VAL A 253 -14.83 22.94 -1.82
CA VAL A 253 -13.69 22.03 -1.73
C VAL A 253 -13.23 21.89 -0.27
N TRP A 254 -13.16 22.98 0.49
CA TRP A 254 -12.78 22.93 1.90
C TRP A 254 -13.79 22.18 2.76
N GLU A 255 -15.08 22.41 2.52
CA GLU A 255 -16.15 21.69 3.21
C GLU A 255 -16.13 20.20 2.87
N ALA A 256 -15.86 19.83 1.62
CA ALA A 256 -15.71 18.46 1.19
C ALA A 256 -14.54 17.75 1.91
N ILE A 257 -13.36 18.40 1.96
CA ILE A 257 -12.20 17.88 2.70
C ILE A 257 -12.53 17.71 4.19
N ALA A 258 -13.24 18.66 4.80
CA ALA A 258 -13.64 18.59 6.20
C ALA A 258 -14.64 17.45 6.44
N THR A 259 -15.64 17.31 5.56
CA THR A 259 -16.69 16.27 5.64
C THR A 259 -16.09 14.86 5.57
N VAL A 260 -15.24 14.59 4.58
CA VAL A 260 -14.56 13.30 4.46
C VAL A 260 -13.63 13.05 5.65
N SER A 261 -12.89 14.07 6.10
CA SER A 261 -12.01 13.94 7.27
C SER A 261 -12.77 13.60 8.54
N ALA A 262 -13.94 14.23 8.76
CA ALA A 262 -14.79 13.96 9.92
C ALA A 262 -15.37 12.54 9.87
N LEU A 263 -15.83 12.10 8.70
CA LEU A 263 -16.36 10.75 8.52
C LEU A 263 -15.28 9.67 8.70
N LEU A 264 -14.08 9.90 8.17
CA LEU A 264 -12.93 9.01 8.38
C LEU A 264 -12.56 8.88 9.85
N LYS A 265 -12.65 9.95 10.63
CA LYS A 265 -12.28 9.96 12.05
C LYS A 265 -13.35 9.33 12.94
N ASN A 266 -14.62 9.62 12.68
CA ASN A 266 -15.72 9.39 13.62
C ASN A 266 -16.82 8.44 13.07
N GLY A 267 -16.80 8.14 11.77
CA GLY A 267 -17.83 7.32 11.13
C GLY A 267 -17.63 5.82 11.42
N PRO A 268 -18.67 5.00 11.17
CA PRO A 268 -18.61 3.54 11.34
C PRO A 268 -17.80 2.87 10.23
N GLY A 269 -17.43 1.61 10.42
CA GLY A 269 -16.80 0.77 9.39
C GLY A 269 -15.28 0.85 9.36
N GLU A 270 -14.65 1.23 10.48
CA GLU A 270 -13.21 1.08 10.64
C GLU A 270 -12.85 -0.37 10.99
N PHE A 271 -11.84 -0.91 10.30
CA PHE A 271 -11.24 -2.20 10.60
C PHE A 271 -9.85 -1.99 11.18
N ARG A 272 -9.52 -2.77 12.21
CA ARG A 272 -8.21 -2.76 12.87
C ARG A 272 -7.64 -4.17 12.91
N PRO A 273 -7.11 -4.68 11.78
CA PRO A 273 -6.52 -6.01 11.79
C PRO A 273 -5.32 -6.06 12.72
N ALA A 274 -5.29 -7.07 13.59
CA ALA A 274 -4.08 -7.41 14.32
C ALA A 274 -3.12 -8.07 13.32
N LEU A 275 -2.02 -7.41 13.02
CA LEU A 275 -0.95 -7.94 12.16
C LEU A 275 0.10 -8.60 13.06
N PRO A 276 0.08 -9.94 13.21
CA PRO A 276 1.04 -10.65 14.05
C PRO A 276 2.42 -10.70 13.38
N THR A 277 3.46 -10.98 14.17
CA THR A 277 4.77 -11.35 13.61
C THR A 277 4.60 -12.54 12.66
N ASP A 278 5.28 -12.51 11.51
CA ASP A 278 5.13 -13.44 10.37
C ASP A 278 3.81 -13.27 9.59
N GLY A 279 3.01 -12.27 9.91
CA GLY A 279 1.78 -11.96 9.18
C GLY A 279 2.02 -11.02 8.02
N VAL A 280 1.18 -11.14 6.97
CA VAL A 280 1.09 -10.21 5.84
C VAL A 280 -0.32 -9.64 5.77
N LEU A 281 -0.39 -8.33 5.64
CA LEU A 281 -1.60 -7.58 5.32
C LEU A 281 -1.44 -6.99 3.92
N ILE A 282 -2.30 -7.40 3.00
CA ILE A 282 -2.34 -6.89 1.63
C ILE A 282 -3.56 -6.00 1.49
N ILE A 283 -3.39 -4.82 0.91
CA ILE A 283 -4.44 -3.80 0.82
C ILE A 283 -4.60 -3.37 -0.64
N ASP A 284 -5.84 -3.34 -1.13
CA ASP A 284 -6.18 -2.69 -2.40
C ASP A 284 -6.22 -1.17 -2.18
N ASN A 285 -5.14 -0.52 -2.55
CA ASN A 285 -4.90 0.90 -2.35
C ASN A 285 -5.81 1.81 -3.20
N HIS A 286 -6.47 1.27 -4.23
CA HIS A 286 -7.44 2.02 -5.02
C HIS A 286 -8.76 2.19 -4.28
N ILE A 287 -9.17 1.20 -3.48
CA ILE A 287 -10.46 1.21 -2.78
C ILE A 287 -10.35 1.37 -1.27
N ALA A 288 -9.22 1.05 -0.66
CA ALA A 288 -9.05 1.17 0.79
C ALA A 288 -8.26 2.42 1.18
N LEU A 289 -8.81 3.19 2.09
CA LEU A 289 -8.06 4.21 2.81
C LEU A 289 -7.46 3.56 4.05
N HIS A 290 -6.19 3.82 4.28
CA HIS A 290 -5.48 3.21 5.40
C HIS A 290 -4.74 4.23 6.25
N GLY A 291 -4.48 3.85 7.48
CA GLY A 291 -3.76 4.64 8.47
C GLY A 291 -3.09 3.73 9.49
N ARG A 292 -2.53 4.35 10.53
CA ARG A 292 -1.86 3.64 11.61
C ARG A 292 -1.98 4.42 12.90
N THR A 293 -2.25 3.73 14.00
CA THR A 293 -2.13 4.32 15.34
C THR A 293 -0.67 4.61 15.67
N GLU A 294 -0.42 5.52 16.60
CA GLU A 294 0.92 5.71 17.15
C GLU A 294 1.42 4.45 17.88
N PHE A 295 2.71 4.33 18.06
CA PHE A 295 3.33 3.27 18.84
C PHE A 295 4.59 3.78 19.54
N GLN A 296 4.98 3.11 20.63
CA GLN A 296 6.16 3.46 21.42
C GLN A 296 7.27 2.41 21.33
N ASP A 297 6.96 1.24 20.77
CA ASP A 297 7.91 0.15 20.63
C ASP A 297 8.83 0.38 19.41
N SER A 298 10.05 0.88 19.65
CA SER A 298 11.07 1.11 18.64
C SER A 298 11.56 -0.17 17.96
N SER A 299 11.27 -1.35 18.54
CA SER A 299 11.63 -2.65 17.95
C SER A 299 10.66 -3.14 16.89
N ARG A 300 9.49 -2.47 16.72
CA ARG A 300 8.53 -2.78 15.67
C ARG A 300 9.19 -2.64 14.31
N HIS A 301 9.12 -3.69 13.50
CA HIS A 301 9.71 -3.72 12.17
C HIS A 301 8.77 -4.38 11.17
N LEU A 302 8.36 -3.63 10.16
CA LEU A 302 7.60 -4.15 9.04
C LEU A 302 8.39 -3.97 7.74
N PHE A 303 8.07 -4.78 6.74
CA PHE A 303 8.44 -4.55 5.35
C PHE A 303 7.20 -4.15 4.55
N ARG A 304 7.37 -3.22 3.62
CA ARG A 304 6.34 -2.81 2.66
C ARG A 304 6.82 -3.04 1.25
N ILE A 305 5.95 -3.61 0.42
CA ILE A 305 6.16 -3.73 -1.02
C ILE A 305 4.90 -3.23 -1.72
N ARG A 306 5.08 -2.45 -2.79
CA ARG A 306 4.00 -1.97 -3.65
C ARG A 306 4.04 -2.71 -4.97
N PHE A 307 2.87 -2.94 -5.57
CA PHE A 307 2.78 -3.60 -6.85
C PHE A 307 1.51 -3.22 -7.60
N HIS A 308 1.61 -3.24 -8.93
CA HIS A 308 0.47 -3.08 -9.82
C HIS A 308 -0.25 -4.41 -10.04
N ASP A 309 -1.52 -4.32 -10.37
CA ASP A 309 -2.29 -5.46 -10.84
C ASP A 309 -1.90 -5.73 -12.31
N PRO A 310 -1.44 -6.94 -12.65
CA PRO A 310 -1.14 -7.29 -14.04
C PRO A 310 -2.35 -7.19 -14.97
N ALA A 311 -3.55 -7.31 -14.43
CA ALA A 311 -4.81 -7.23 -15.18
C ALA A 311 -5.32 -5.78 -15.32
N ASP A 312 -4.66 -4.77 -14.70
CA ASP A 312 -5.08 -3.38 -14.85
C ASP A 312 -4.63 -2.81 -16.20
N PRO A 313 -5.59 -2.45 -17.09
CA PRO A 313 -5.27 -1.96 -18.41
C PRO A 313 -4.66 -0.54 -18.45
N GLU A 314 -4.72 0.17 -17.33
CA GLU A 314 -4.24 1.57 -17.22
C GLU A 314 -2.79 1.68 -16.70
N ARG A 315 -2.10 0.56 -16.48
CA ARG A 315 -0.73 0.53 -15.97
C ARG A 315 0.32 0.93 -17.04
#